data_1d5ca3f12de1da181f7230ddced1a7f5
#
_entry.id   1d5ca3f12de1da181f7230ddced1a7f5
#
_cell.length_a   1.000
_cell.length_b   1.000
_cell.length_c   1.000
_cell.angle_alpha   90.00
_cell.angle_beta   90.00
_cell.angle_gamma   90.00
#
_symmetry.space_group_name_H-M   'P 1'
#
loop_
_entity.id
_entity.type
_entity.pdbx_description
1 polymer ?
#
loop_
_entity_poly.entity_id
_entity_poly.type
_entity_poly.pdbx_seq_one_letter_code
_entity_poly.pdbx_strand_id
1 'polypeptide(L)'
;MNYKLYWELTNEGGARLLRAFGETPEPRFPAEIEGRAITEIGDYCFAAQAHLPAECRCSYVQAETEADGAPETAPDGEMQAEPETDGAPETAPDREADVMPGADGTPGAAPGADGALAELAGAYITRVTLPEGVKKIGNFAFYNATELAELELGSGIDTLGSDAFMNCRSLSRLLLHAYPGQKTGLRLLLAQLSSDLEVALSGENGVWAKLLFPEYYESYDEIAPAHIFGRNIVGEGFRARQSFREDVLDFAQYDKIFPQACVDESETTLGRLALDRVRYAAELSEAPRGLYEEYLKAHSGYLIRRITDDRDLELAEDCCSRKFLTREDVAACAMRAGEADWAEGAAALLHLMQQYFAEKTPDERYSFDDF
;
A
#
# COMPACT_ATOMS: atom_id res chain seq x y z
N MET A 1 -0.25 -5.23 24.06
CA MET A 1 -0.14 -6.50 23.30
C MET A 1 1.01 -7.32 23.83
N ASN A 2 0.84 -8.63 24.02
CA ASN A 2 1.88 -9.51 24.52
C ASN A 2 2.53 -10.26 23.37
N TYR A 3 3.85 -10.34 23.41
CA TYR A 3 4.64 -11.07 22.42
C TYR A 3 5.57 -12.07 23.10
N LYS A 4 5.78 -13.20 22.43
CA LYS A 4 6.88 -14.11 22.67
C LYS A 4 7.82 -14.04 21.47
N LEU A 5 9.01 -13.50 21.67
CA LEU A 5 9.96 -13.20 20.61
C LEU A 5 11.19 -14.11 20.73
N TYR A 6 11.57 -14.74 19.63
CA TYR A 6 12.83 -15.45 19.49
C TYR A 6 13.81 -14.57 18.73
N TRP A 7 14.99 -14.38 19.26
CA TRP A 7 15.96 -13.45 18.74
C TRP A 7 17.40 -13.83 19.04
N GLU A 8 18.34 -13.20 18.37
CA GLU A 8 19.79 -13.33 18.61
C GLU A 8 20.46 -11.96 18.59
N LEU A 9 21.68 -11.89 19.12
CA LEU A 9 22.49 -10.66 19.05
C LEU A 9 23.10 -10.51 17.66
N THR A 10 23.00 -9.31 17.10
CA THR A 10 23.74 -8.94 15.89
C THR A 10 25.19 -8.62 16.21
N ASN A 11 26.05 -8.61 15.21
CA ASN A 11 27.47 -8.22 15.37
C ASN A 11 27.65 -6.77 15.85
N GLU A 12 26.64 -5.92 15.61
CA GLU A 12 26.63 -4.51 16.01
C GLU A 12 26.00 -4.30 17.40
N GLY A 13 25.59 -5.37 18.07
CA GLY A 13 25.03 -5.33 19.42
C GLY A 13 23.52 -5.05 19.48
N GLY A 14 22.83 -4.96 18.36
CA GLY A 14 21.38 -4.94 18.26
C GLY A 14 20.77 -6.33 18.37
N ALA A 15 19.43 -6.42 18.20
CA ALA A 15 18.68 -7.65 18.16
C ALA A 15 18.27 -7.97 16.72
N ARG A 16 18.44 -9.24 16.32
CA ARG A 16 17.82 -9.81 15.12
C ARG A 16 16.62 -10.66 15.54
N LEU A 17 15.42 -10.30 15.09
CA LEU A 17 14.20 -11.06 15.33
C LEU A 17 14.17 -12.29 14.43
N LEU A 18 14.04 -13.47 15.01
CA LEU A 18 14.03 -14.75 14.29
C LEU A 18 12.63 -15.33 14.15
N ARG A 19 11.77 -15.15 15.16
CA ARG A 19 10.39 -15.65 15.17
C ARG A 19 9.57 -14.89 16.19
N ALA A 20 8.28 -14.72 15.91
CA ALA A 20 7.37 -14.02 16.79
C ALA A 20 6.05 -14.77 16.98
N PHE A 21 5.50 -14.66 18.20
CA PHE A 21 4.17 -15.10 18.56
C PHE A 21 3.44 -13.95 19.23
N GLY A 22 2.16 -13.77 18.97
CA GLY A 22 1.38 -12.64 19.44
C GLY A 22 -0.11 -12.93 19.53
N GLU A 23 -0.87 -11.93 19.97
CA GLU A 23 -2.31 -12.04 20.23
C GLU A 23 -3.16 -11.74 19.00
N THR A 24 -2.61 -10.98 18.00
CA THR A 24 -3.38 -10.48 16.85
C THR A 24 -2.63 -10.71 15.54
N PRO A 25 -3.34 -10.79 14.40
CA PRO A 25 -2.72 -10.88 13.07
C PRO A 25 -2.06 -9.57 12.61
N GLU A 26 -2.17 -8.49 13.40
CA GLU A 26 -1.63 -7.16 13.12
C GLU A 26 -0.58 -6.75 14.15
N PRO A 27 0.58 -7.42 14.22
CA PRO A 27 1.59 -7.12 15.21
C PRO A 27 2.24 -5.75 14.98
N ARG A 28 2.43 -5.03 16.10
CA ARG A 28 3.28 -3.86 16.21
C ARG A 28 4.45 -4.21 17.13
N PHE A 29 5.62 -4.37 16.55
CA PHE A 29 6.77 -4.81 17.34
C PHE A 29 7.39 -3.65 18.12
N PRO A 30 7.87 -3.92 19.36
CA PRO A 30 8.56 -2.93 20.17
C PRO A 30 9.89 -2.53 19.51
N ALA A 31 10.37 -1.33 19.83
CA ALA A 31 11.67 -0.86 19.31
C ALA A 31 12.85 -1.69 19.84
N GLU A 32 12.71 -2.30 21.03
CA GLU A 32 13.79 -3.00 21.73
C GLU A 32 13.33 -4.33 22.34
N ILE A 33 14.26 -5.27 22.45
CA ILE A 33 14.13 -6.52 23.21
C ILE A 33 15.26 -6.56 24.22
N GLU A 34 14.94 -6.64 25.53
CA GLU A 34 15.92 -6.66 26.64
C GLU A 34 16.95 -5.50 26.55
N GLY A 35 16.51 -4.29 26.20
CA GLY A 35 17.35 -3.11 26.05
C GLY A 35 18.26 -3.14 24.81
N ARG A 36 17.94 -3.98 23.82
CA ARG A 36 18.61 -4.07 22.54
C ARG A 36 17.66 -3.65 21.43
N ALA A 37 18.03 -2.63 20.66
CA ALA A 37 17.23 -2.20 19.52
C ALA A 37 17.08 -3.34 18.51
N ILE A 38 15.86 -3.54 18.02
CA ILE A 38 15.60 -4.48 16.91
C ILE A 38 16.08 -3.81 15.62
N THR A 39 17.19 -4.29 15.08
CA THR A 39 17.83 -3.74 13.88
C THR A 39 17.74 -4.66 12.68
N GLU A 40 17.43 -5.93 12.88
CA GLU A 40 17.35 -6.90 11.80
C GLU A 40 16.16 -7.83 11.98
N ILE A 41 15.53 -8.17 10.86
CA ILE A 41 14.58 -9.27 10.72
C ILE A 41 15.33 -10.44 10.10
N GLY A 42 15.30 -11.59 10.75
CA GLY A 42 16.01 -12.80 10.31
C GLY A 42 15.39 -13.47 9.10
N ASP A 43 16.13 -14.41 8.53
CA ASP A 43 15.64 -15.24 7.42
C ASP A 43 14.40 -16.03 7.86
N TYR A 44 13.37 -16.10 7.02
CA TYR A 44 12.11 -16.79 7.25
C TYR A 44 11.36 -16.35 8.53
N CYS A 45 11.63 -15.19 9.10
CA CYS A 45 11.07 -14.75 10.39
C CYS A 45 9.54 -14.84 10.47
N PHE A 46 8.85 -14.41 9.43
CA PHE A 46 7.38 -14.45 9.31
C PHE A 46 6.88 -15.47 8.28
N ALA A 47 7.75 -16.34 7.81
CA ALA A 47 7.37 -17.41 6.89
C ALA A 47 6.66 -18.55 7.65
N ALA A 48 5.65 -19.16 7.04
CA ALA A 48 5.12 -20.41 7.54
C ALA A 48 6.22 -21.49 7.54
N GLN A 49 6.25 -22.34 8.57
CA GLN A 49 7.16 -23.50 8.64
C GLN A 49 8.67 -23.20 8.75
N ALA A 50 9.06 -22.07 9.31
CA ALA A 50 10.47 -21.80 9.59
C ALA A 50 10.95 -22.56 10.84
N HIS A 51 12.21 -23.01 10.80
CA HIS A 51 12.86 -23.66 11.93
C HIS A 51 13.67 -22.64 12.72
N LEU A 52 13.51 -22.63 14.05
CA LEU A 52 14.32 -21.82 14.93
C LEU A 52 15.74 -22.41 15.05
N PRO A 53 16.79 -21.55 15.05
CA PRO A 53 18.14 -21.97 15.41
C PRO A 53 18.19 -22.53 16.83
N ALA A 54 19.07 -23.53 17.06
CA ALA A 54 19.19 -24.18 18.38
C ALA A 54 19.67 -23.24 19.50
N GLU A 55 20.34 -22.14 19.17
CA GLU A 55 20.95 -21.20 20.12
C GLU A 55 20.29 -19.80 20.08
N CYS A 56 18.94 -19.72 19.95
CA CYS A 56 18.25 -18.45 20.03
C CYS A 56 17.79 -18.11 21.45
N ARG A 57 17.67 -16.81 21.74
CA ARG A 57 17.07 -16.29 22.97
C ARG A 57 15.56 -16.25 22.82
N CYS A 58 14.87 -16.32 23.95
CA CYS A 58 13.40 -16.20 24.00
C CYS A 58 13.02 -15.18 25.08
N SER A 59 12.28 -14.15 24.68
CA SER A 59 11.83 -13.10 25.61
C SER A 59 10.32 -12.88 25.46
N TYR A 60 9.67 -12.58 26.59
CA TYR A 60 8.29 -12.12 26.63
C TYR A 60 8.29 -10.61 26.75
N VAL A 61 7.68 -9.93 25.81
CA VAL A 61 7.66 -8.47 25.73
C VAL A 61 6.22 -7.98 25.66
N GLN A 62 5.94 -6.92 26.39
CA GLN A 62 4.67 -6.21 26.32
C GLN A 62 4.90 -4.93 25.52
N ALA A 63 4.28 -4.80 24.34
CA ALA A 63 4.28 -3.55 23.62
C ALA A 63 3.23 -2.62 24.19
N GLU A 64 3.61 -1.39 24.48
CA GLU A 64 2.66 -0.35 24.87
C GLU A 64 1.71 -0.11 23.70
N THR A 65 0.41 -0.15 23.98
CA THR A 65 -0.58 0.37 23.03
C THR A 65 -0.49 1.89 23.15
N GLU A 66 0.01 2.58 22.14
CA GLU A 66 -0.21 4.02 22.06
C GLU A 66 -1.72 4.26 22.07
N ALA A 67 -2.17 5.00 23.10
CA ALA A 67 -3.58 5.38 23.21
C ALA A 67 -3.92 6.30 22.04
N ASP A 68 -4.86 5.86 21.22
CA ASP A 68 -5.67 6.56 20.26
C ASP A 68 -5.26 8.00 19.88
N GLY A 69 -4.56 8.11 18.79
CA GLY A 69 -4.33 9.30 18.03
C GLY A 69 -4.31 9.01 16.52
N ALA A 70 -4.90 7.90 16.10
CA ALA A 70 -5.10 7.63 14.67
C ALA A 70 -6.35 8.38 14.18
N PRO A 71 -6.33 9.04 13.02
CA PRO A 71 -7.54 9.48 12.37
C PRO A 71 -8.40 8.23 12.08
N GLU A 72 -9.66 8.28 12.46
CA GLU A 72 -10.65 7.25 12.17
C GLU A 72 -10.62 6.94 10.67
N THR A 73 -10.03 5.81 10.32
CA THR A 73 -10.25 5.22 9.01
C THR A 73 -11.65 4.60 9.02
N ALA A 74 -12.45 4.97 8.06
CA ALA A 74 -13.80 4.48 7.85
C ALA A 74 -13.87 2.94 7.88
N PRO A 75 -15.03 2.38 8.27
CA PRO A 75 -15.21 0.95 8.49
C PRO A 75 -15.02 0.15 7.19
N ASP A 76 -14.34 -0.97 7.34
CA ASP A 76 -14.11 -1.98 6.31
C ASP A 76 -15.44 -2.44 5.69
N GLY A 77 -15.65 -2.05 4.44
CA GLY A 77 -16.66 -2.67 3.60
C GLY A 77 -16.09 -3.98 3.05
N GLU A 78 -16.60 -5.10 3.54
CA GLU A 78 -16.34 -6.42 2.98
C GLU A 78 -16.74 -6.44 1.50
N MET A 79 -15.77 -6.43 0.60
CA MET A 79 -15.99 -6.70 -0.81
C MET A 79 -16.03 -8.22 -1.02
N GLN A 80 -17.23 -8.76 -1.13
CA GLN A 80 -17.45 -10.09 -1.70
C GLN A 80 -17.20 -9.99 -3.21
N ALA A 81 -16.07 -10.54 -3.66
CA ALA A 81 -15.82 -10.77 -5.08
C ALA A 81 -16.57 -12.01 -5.52
N GLU A 82 -17.55 -11.85 -6.40
CA GLU A 82 -18.10 -12.98 -7.17
C GLU A 82 -17.07 -13.41 -8.23
N PRO A 83 -16.90 -14.72 -8.47
CA PRO A 83 -15.93 -15.19 -9.46
C PRO A 83 -16.56 -15.15 -10.86
N GLU A 84 -16.10 -14.29 -11.71
CA GLU A 84 -16.31 -14.45 -13.15
C GLU A 84 -15.38 -15.54 -13.70
N THR A 85 -16.00 -16.61 -14.14
CA THR A 85 -15.37 -17.68 -14.91
C THR A 85 -15.29 -17.26 -16.37
N ASP A 86 -14.08 -17.12 -16.90
CA ASP A 86 -13.86 -17.38 -18.33
C ASP A 86 -12.40 -17.72 -18.66
N GLY A 87 -12.25 -18.90 -19.26
CA GLY A 87 -11.35 -19.18 -20.36
C GLY A 87 -9.85 -19.21 -20.09
N ALA A 88 -9.33 -20.32 -19.61
CA ALA A 88 -7.90 -20.63 -19.70
C ALA A 88 -7.47 -20.91 -21.14
N PRO A 89 -6.30 -20.44 -21.61
CA PRO A 89 -5.54 -21.10 -22.67
C PRO A 89 -4.48 -22.02 -22.07
N GLU A 90 -4.41 -23.19 -22.68
CA GLU A 90 -3.53 -24.31 -22.40
C GLU A 90 -2.04 -23.99 -22.54
N THR A 91 -1.30 -24.59 -21.59
CA THR A 91 0.06 -25.16 -21.68
C THR A 91 1.22 -24.35 -22.20
N ALA A 92 2.10 -23.96 -21.27
CA ALA A 92 3.52 -23.80 -21.54
C ALA A 92 4.31 -24.96 -20.87
N PRO A 93 5.43 -25.41 -21.47
CA PRO A 93 6.08 -26.68 -21.12
C PRO A 93 6.93 -26.62 -19.86
N ASP A 94 7.00 -27.77 -19.19
CA ASP A 94 7.78 -28.12 -18.03
C ASP A 94 9.23 -27.59 -18.08
N ARG A 95 9.57 -26.77 -17.08
CA ARG A 95 10.94 -26.67 -16.59
C ARG A 95 10.99 -27.40 -15.26
N GLU A 96 11.81 -28.42 -15.20
CA GLU A 96 12.20 -29.07 -13.95
C GLU A 96 12.73 -27.98 -12.98
N ALA A 97 11.87 -27.58 -12.05
CA ALA A 97 12.27 -26.83 -10.87
C ALA A 97 12.72 -27.85 -9.83
N ASP A 98 13.89 -27.66 -9.29
CA ASP A 98 14.39 -28.40 -8.12
C ASP A 98 13.28 -28.46 -7.06
N VAL A 99 12.84 -29.66 -6.79
CA VAL A 99 11.77 -29.96 -5.85
C VAL A 99 12.27 -29.70 -4.43
N MET A 100 11.91 -28.53 -3.90
CA MET A 100 11.95 -28.31 -2.47
C MET A 100 10.86 -29.16 -1.79
N PRO A 101 11.13 -29.85 -0.69
CA PRO A 101 10.19 -30.78 -0.10
C PRO A 101 9.02 -30.07 0.57
N GLY A 102 7.81 -30.42 0.14
CA GLY A 102 6.57 -30.37 0.90
C GLY A 102 5.94 -29.00 1.13
N ALA A 103 5.21 -28.49 0.14
CA ALA A 103 4.22 -27.41 0.35
C ALA A 103 2.86 -28.03 0.68
N ASP A 104 2.68 -28.57 1.87
CA ASP A 104 1.36 -28.75 2.45
C ASP A 104 1.00 -27.48 3.21
N GLY A 105 0.28 -26.56 2.53
CA GLY A 105 -0.24 -25.34 3.10
C GLY A 105 -1.34 -25.61 4.12
N THR A 106 -0.97 -26.01 5.33
CA THR A 106 -1.86 -25.90 6.48
C THR A 106 -1.76 -24.46 6.99
N PRO A 107 -2.89 -23.72 7.10
CA PRO A 107 -2.91 -22.40 7.72
C PRO A 107 -2.33 -22.51 9.14
N GLY A 108 -1.45 -21.57 9.52
CA GLY A 108 -0.96 -21.45 10.89
C GLY A 108 -2.15 -21.53 11.84
N ALA A 109 -2.06 -22.36 12.90
CA ALA A 109 -3.17 -22.60 13.80
C ALA A 109 -3.62 -21.25 14.40
N ALA A 110 -4.89 -20.91 14.19
CA ALA A 110 -5.55 -19.79 14.87
C ALA A 110 -5.39 -19.97 16.40
N PRO A 111 -5.35 -18.88 17.20
CA PRO A 111 -5.18 -18.96 18.64
C PRO A 111 -6.26 -19.86 19.22
N GLY A 112 -5.82 -20.89 19.95
CA GLY A 112 -6.71 -21.76 20.70
C GLY A 112 -7.46 -20.91 21.74
N ALA A 113 -8.67 -21.31 22.13
CA ALA A 113 -9.60 -20.62 23.02
C ALA A 113 -9.06 -20.30 24.44
N ASP A 114 -7.81 -20.59 24.74
CA ASP A 114 -7.16 -20.48 26.06
C ASP A 114 -6.12 -19.32 26.18
N GLY A 115 -6.17 -18.29 25.32
CA GLY A 115 -5.23 -17.16 25.44
C GLY A 115 -3.78 -17.48 25.06
N ALA A 116 -3.55 -18.55 24.32
CA ALA A 116 -2.23 -18.91 23.80
C ALA A 116 -1.86 -17.96 22.64
N LEU A 117 -0.61 -17.44 22.67
CA LEU A 117 -0.07 -16.61 21.58
C LEU A 117 -0.01 -17.41 20.28
N ALA A 118 -0.56 -16.84 19.20
CA ALA A 118 -0.47 -17.42 17.88
C ALA A 118 0.90 -17.14 17.23
N GLU A 119 1.36 -18.03 16.37
CA GLU A 119 2.55 -17.79 15.56
C GLU A 119 2.26 -16.71 14.51
N LEU A 120 3.05 -15.64 14.54
CA LEU A 120 2.90 -14.51 13.61
C LEU A 120 3.63 -14.83 12.31
N ALA A 121 3.00 -15.65 11.46
CA ALA A 121 3.64 -16.15 10.25
C ALA A 121 2.62 -16.57 9.16
N GLY A 122 3.08 -16.57 7.92
CA GLY A 122 2.31 -17.04 6.77
C GLY A 122 1.00 -16.28 6.60
N ALA A 123 -0.08 -16.99 6.28
CA ALA A 123 -1.40 -16.41 6.04
C ALA A 123 -2.10 -15.86 7.30
N TYR A 124 -1.52 -16.01 8.49
CA TYR A 124 -2.13 -15.46 9.70
C TYR A 124 -1.95 -13.95 9.83
N ILE A 125 -0.82 -13.39 9.36
CA ILE A 125 -0.53 -11.98 9.47
C ILE A 125 -1.18 -11.18 8.33
N THR A 126 -1.87 -10.08 8.69
CA THR A 126 -2.55 -9.19 7.73
C THR A 126 -1.89 -7.81 7.63
N ARG A 127 -1.35 -7.30 8.74
CA ARG A 127 -0.56 -6.07 8.81
C ARG A 127 0.65 -6.33 9.71
N VAL A 128 1.79 -5.73 9.37
CA VAL A 128 2.99 -5.79 10.22
C VAL A 128 3.58 -4.39 10.36
N THR A 129 3.74 -3.93 11.60
CA THR A 129 4.50 -2.71 11.93
C THR A 129 5.86 -3.12 12.49
N LEU A 130 6.92 -2.85 11.73
CA LEU A 130 8.30 -3.05 12.14
C LEU A 130 8.84 -1.81 12.86
N PRO A 131 9.74 -1.96 13.85
CA PRO A 131 10.39 -0.83 14.47
C PRO A 131 11.19 0.01 13.46
N GLU A 132 11.22 1.33 13.67
CA GLU A 132 11.95 2.26 12.80
C GLU A 132 13.46 1.95 12.72
N GLY A 133 14.02 1.31 13.75
CA GLY A 133 15.42 0.92 13.83
C GLY A 133 15.84 -0.23 12.92
N VAL A 134 14.89 -0.90 12.26
CA VAL A 134 15.19 -2.04 11.38
C VAL A 134 15.90 -1.56 10.12
N LYS A 135 17.10 -2.13 9.87
CA LYS A 135 17.96 -1.84 8.72
C LYS A 135 18.05 -2.99 7.74
N LYS A 136 17.83 -4.21 8.23
CA LYS A 136 17.98 -5.41 7.42
C LYS A 136 16.76 -6.30 7.53
N ILE A 137 16.28 -6.77 6.40
CA ILE A 137 15.26 -7.82 6.27
C ILE A 137 15.92 -9.02 5.59
N GLY A 138 15.83 -10.20 6.22
CA GLY A 138 16.50 -11.44 5.79
C GLY A 138 15.86 -12.08 4.55
N ASN A 139 16.48 -13.17 4.10
CA ASN A 139 15.97 -13.94 2.96
C ASN A 139 14.63 -14.59 3.32
N PHE A 140 13.68 -14.56 2.38
CA PHE A 140 12.36 -15.18 2.56
C PHE A 140 11.65 -14.76 3.86
N ALA A 141 11.94 -13.57 4.39
CA ALA A 141 11.46 -13.15 5.71
C ALA A 141 9.93 -13.21 5.85
N PHE A 142 9.19 -12.90 4.79
CA PHE A 142 7.73 -12.94 4.71
C PHE A 142 7.21 -14.01 3.73
N TYR A 143 8.00 -15.03 3.45
CA TYR A 143 7.63 -16.07 2.48
C TYR A 143 6.25 -16.68 2.79
N ASN A 144 5.37 -16.71 1.79
CA ASN A 144 3.99 -17.19 1.90
C ASN A 144 3.12 -16.43 2.94
N ALA A 145 3.43 -15.18 3.25
CA ALA A 145 2.52 -14.30 3.99
C ALA A 145 1.41 -13.79 3.03
N THR A 146 0.53 -14.70 2.60
CA THR A 146 -0.44 -14.46 1.52
C THR A 146 -1.49 -13.42 1.85
N GLU A 147 -1.83 -13.26 3.14
CA GLU A 147 -2.84 -12.31 3.63
C GLU A 147 -2.23 -10.98 4.10
N LEU A 148 -0.90 -10.86 4.09
CA LEU A 148 -0.23 -9.62 4.45
C LEU A 148 -0.59 -8.53 3.45
N ALA A 149 -1.44 -7.57 3.85
CA ALA A 149 -1.92 -6.47 3.01
C ALA A 149 -1.11 -5.19 3.20
N GLU A 150 -0.57 -4.96 4.39
CA GLU A 150 0.12 -3.73 4.75
C GLU A 150 1.40 -3.99 5.54
N LEU A 151 2.45 -3.26 5.18
CA LEU A 151 3.73 -3.26 5.89
C LEU A 151 4.12 -1.82 6.25
N GLU A 152 4.34 -1.58 7.54
CA GLU A 152 4.80 -0.31 8.08
C GLU A 152 6.22 -0.46 8.61
N LEU A 153 7.13 0.45 8.22
CA LEU A 153 8.55 0.36 8.57
C LEU A 153 9.24 1.73 8.51
N GLY A 154 10.38 1.82 9.16
CA GLY A 154 11.26 2.98 9.07
C GLY A 154 11.97 3.09 7.71
N SER A 155 12.54 4.24 7.44
CA SER A 155 13.29 4.51 6.19
C SER A 155 14.69 3.90 6.16
N GLY A 156 15.15 3.31 7.25
CA GLY A 156 16.55 2.87 7.42
C GLY A 156 16.93 1.55 6.75
N ILE A 157 16.05 0.95 5.93
CA ILE A 157 16.33 -0.33 5.27
C ILE A 157 17.47 -0.14 4.28
N ASP A 158 18.61 -0.78 4.54
CA ASP A 158 19.79 -0.78 3.70
C ASP A 158 20.10 -2.13 3.07
N THR A 159 19.54 -3.20 3.63
CA THR A 159 19.73 -4.57 3.15
C THR A 159 18.41 -5.33 3.10
N LEU A 160 18.11 -5.87 1.92
CA LEU A 160 16.95 -6.74 1.70
C LEU A 160 17.42 -8.08 1.14
N GLY A 161 17.09 -9.16 1.83
CA GLY A 161 17.40 -10.53 1.44
C GLY A 161 16.66 -10.96 0.18
N SER A 162 17.13 -12.05 -0.43
CA SER A 162 16.48 -12.61 -1.61
C SER A 162 15.06 -13.06 -1.30
N ASP A 163 14.14 -12.74 -2.21
CA ASP A 163 12.75 -13.21 -2.18
C ASP A 163 12.04 -12.98 -0.84
N ALA A 164 12.39 -11.87 -0.17
CA ALA A 164 11.88 -11.55 1.17
C ALA A 164 10.34 -11.51 1.21
N PHE A 165 9.69 -11.12 0.12
CA PHE A 165 8.24 -11.00 -0.03
C PHE A 165 7.64 -12.01 -1.03
N MET A 166 8.32 -13.13 -1.26
CA MET A 166 7.82 -14.14 -2.19
C MET A 166 6.46 -14.67 -1.75
N ASN A 167 5.47 -14.65 -2.66
CA ASN A 167 4.07 -15.03 -2.42
C ASN A 167 3.29 -14.15 -1.42
N CYS A 168 3.71 -12.92 -1.16
CA CYS A 168 2.90 -11.92 -0.45
C CYS A 168 1.87 -11.31 -1.41
N ARG A 169 0.85 -12.08 -1.78
CA ARG A 169 -0.08 -11.72 -2.88
C ARG A 169 -1.01 -10.55 -2.53
N SER A 170 -1.32 -10.36 -1.25
CA SER A 170 -2.20 -9.28 -0.78
C SER A 170 -1.46 -7.99 -0.46
N LEU A 171 -0.09 -8.00 -0.49
CA LEU A 171 0.70 -6.82 -0.12
C LEU A 171 0.51 -5.71 -1.15
N SER A 172 -0.29 -4.72 -0.76
CA SER A 172 -0.71 -3.59 -1.60
C SER A 172 -0.43 -2.23 -0.99
N ARG A 173 0.00 -2.17 0.29
CA ARG A 173 0.30 -0.91 0.98
C ARG A 173 1.63 -0.98 1.74
N LEU A 174 2.46 0.06 1.54
CA LEU A 174 3.65 0.32 2.36
C LEU A 174 3.50 1.69 3.03
N LEU A 175 3.72 1.74 4.34
CA LEU A 175 3.87 2.98 5.08
C LEU A 175 5.33 3.10 5.53
N LEU A 176 6.03 4.13 5.05
CA LEU A 176 7.42 4.41 5.36
C LEU A 176 7.54 5.68 6.18
N HIS A 177 8.15 5.57 7.37
CA HIS A 177 8.49 6.74 8.18
C HIS A 177 9.76 7.39 7.63
N ALA A 178 9.59 8.46 6.85
CA ALA A 178 10.66 9.13 6.13
C ALA A 178 10.43 10.64 6.01
N TYR A 179 11.52 11.40 5.94
CA TYR A 179 11.50 12.84 5.67
C TYR A 179 11.75 13.14 4.19
N PRO A 180 11.29 14.30 3.68
CA PRO A 180 11.57 14.72 2.31
C PRO A 180 13.07 14.73 2.00
N GLY A 181 13.45 14.19 0.84
CA GLY A 181 14.84 14.10 0.39
C GLY A 181 15.70 13.05 1.10
N GLN A 182 15.14 12.24 1.98
CA GLN A 182 15.84 11.17 2.67
C GLN A 182 16.06 9.97 1.74
N LYS A 183 17.22 9.32 1.83
CA LYS A 183 17.43 7.99 1.28
C LYS A 183 16.60 7.00 2.08
N THR A 184 15.85 6.17 1.38
CA THR A 184 15.03 5.14 1.98
C THR A 184 15.32 3.79 1.33
N GLY A 185 14.97 2.69 2.01
CA GLY A 185 15.02 1.35 1.42
C GLY A 185 13.93 1.10 0.34
N LEU A 186 13.11 2.09 0.00
CA LEU A 186 11.98 1.93 -0.90
C LEU A 186 12.37 1.31 -2.24
N ARG A 187 13.49 1.73 -2.83
CA ARG A 187 13.96 1.17 -4.10
C ARG A 187 14.25 -0.34 -4.01
N LEU A 188 14.78 -0.80 -2.88
CA LEU A 188 15.05 -2.23 -2.63
C LEU A 188 13.73 -3.01 -2.52
N LEU A 189 12.76 -2.46 -1.78
CA LEU A 189 11.43 -3.06 -1.61
C LEU A 189 10.71 -3.16 -2.96
N LEU A 190 10.67 -2.08 -3.72
CA LEU A 190 10.03 -2.03 -5.03
C LEU A 190 10.66 -2.96 -6.06
N ALA A 191 11.95 -3.31 -5.91
CA ALA A 191 12.62 -4.25 -6.80
C ALA A 191 12.10 -5.69 -6.64
N GLN A 192 11.47 -6.02 -5.50
CA GLN A 192 10.90 -7.35 -5.24
C GLN A 192 9.36 -7.39 -5.37
N LEU A 193 8.70 -6.23 -5.52
CA LEU A 193 7.25 -6.12 -5.54
C LEU A 193 6.79 -5.58 -6.90
N SER A 194 6.23 -6.45 -7.74
CA SER A 194 5.76 -6.09 -9.08
C SER A 194 4.25 -5.81 -9.15
N SER A 195 3.48 -6.20 -8.14
CA SER A 195 2.03 -5.93 -8.04
C SER A 195 1.73 -4.46 -7.79
N ASP A 196 0.47 -4.07 -7.91
CA ASP A 196 -0.03 -2.75 -7.48
C ASP A 196 0.39 -2.47 -6.04
N LEU A 197 1.07 -1.34 -5.83
CA LEU A 197 1.58 -0.98 -4.51
C LEU A 197 1.37 0.51 -4.23
N GLU A 198 0.58 0.81 -3.23
CA GLU A 198 0.46 2.14 -2.67
C GLU A 198 1.56 2.37 -1.64
N VAL A 199 2.30 3.46 -1.78
CA VAL A 199 3.36 3.85 -0.86
C VAL A 199 3.02 5.19 -0.24
N ALA A 200 2.83 5.22 1.06
CA ALA A 200 2.68 6.43 1.85
C ALA A 200 4.01 6.75 2.57
N LEU A 201 4.45 8.00 2.46
CA LEU A 201 5.60 8.52 3.19
C LEU A 201 5.09 9.41 4.32
N SER A 202 5.44 9.06 5.56
CA SER A 202 4.95 9.71 6.78
C SER A 202 6.09 10.34 7.56
N GLY A 203 5.85 11.52 8.12
CA GLY A 203 6.74 12.21 9.06
C GLY A 203 5.97 12.59 10.33
N GLU A 204 6.54 13.47 11.15
CA GLU A 204 5.93 13.92 12.42
C GLU A 204 4.52 14.53 12.26
N ASN A 205 4.24 15.13 11.11
CA ASN A 205 2.96 15.78 10.81
C ASN A 205 1.99 14.88 10.01
N GLY A 206 2.22 13.57 9.98
CA GLY A 206 1.42 12.61 9.22
C GLY A 206 1.96 12.35 7.81
N VAL A 207 1.10 11.80 6.95
CA VAL A 207 1.45 11.44 5.56
C VAL A 207 1.66 12.70 4.73
N TRP A 208 2.86 12.87 4.17
CA TRP A 208 3.24 14.02 3.35
C TRP A 208 3.36 13.70 1.85
N ALA A 209 3.49 12.42 1.49
CA ALA A 209 3.45 11.97 0.10
C ALA A 209 2.77 10.61 0.00
N LYS A 210 2.01 10.42 -1.07
CA LYS A 210 1.36 9.16 -1.40
C LYS A 210 1.51 8.92 -2.89
N LEU A 211 1.93 7.70 -3.26
CA LEU A 211 2.26 7.31 -4.62
C LEU A 211 1.73 5.91 -4.90
N LEU A 212 1.19 5.73 -6.07
CA LEU A 212 0.83 4.42 -6.58
C LEU A 212 1.91 3.92 -7.53
N PHE A 213 2.45 2.74 -7.28
CA PHE A 213 3.30 2.00 -8.19
C PHE A 213 2.45 0.91 -8.85
N PRO A 214 1.96 1.10 -10.07
CA PRO A 214 1.11 0.12 -10.75
C PRO A 214 1.77 -1.24 -10.89
N GLU A 215 0.96 -2.26 -11.11
CA GLU A 215 1.46 -3.58 -11.48
C GLU A 215 2.22 -3.54 -12.79
N TYR A 216 3.23 -4.38 -12.91
CA TYR A 216 3.88 -4.67 -14.18
C TYR A 216 4.28 -6.15 -14.20
N TYR A 217 4.39 -6.68 -15.39
CA TYR A 217 4.93 -8.02 -15.57
C TYR A 217 5.90 -8.07 -16.74
N GLU A 218 6.81 -9.02 -16.66
CA GLU A 218 7.82 -9.27 -17.66
C GLU A 218 7.52 -10.58 -18.36
N SER A 219 7.57 -10.57 -19.69
CA SER A 219 7.52 -11.76 -20.52
C SER A 219 8.76 -11.84 -21.40
N TYR A 220 9.14 -13.04 -21.75
CA TYR A 220 10.28 -13.31 -22.61
C TYR A 220 9.80 -14.09 -23.82
N ASP A 221 9.92 -13.49 -25.01
CA ASP A 221 9.60 -14.14 -26.27
C ASP A 221 10.87 -14.72 -26.88
N GLU A 222 10.85 -16.00 -27.26
CA GLU A 222 11.92 -16.60 -28.04
C GLU A 222 11.69 -16.33 -29.52
N ILE A 223 12.65 -15.67 -30.16
CA ILE A 223 12.63 -15.43 -31.59
C ILE A 223 13.41 -16.56 -32.28
N ALA A 224 12.69 -17.58 -32.72
CA ALA A 224 13.25 -18.69 -33.49
C ALA A 224 13.57 -18.22 -34.94
N PRO A 225 14.63 -18.74 -35.59
CA PRO A 225 15.54 -19.81 -35.17
C PRO A 225 16.79 -19.30 -34.42
N ALA A 226 16.91 -18.00 -34.17
CA ALA A 226 18.15 -17.42 -33.64
C ALA A 226 18.34 -17.60 -32.14
N HIS A 227 17.35 -18.18 -31.42
CA HIS A 227 17.32 -18.32 -29.97
C HIS A 227 17.62 -17.00 -29.22
N ILE A 228 17.13 -15.90 -29.77
CA ILE A 228 17.21 -14.58 -29.14
C ILE A 228 15.96 -14.41 -28.27
N PHE A 229 16.16 -14.08 -27.01
CA PHE A 229 15.07 -13.80 -26.08
C PHE A 229 14.80 -12.28 -26.07
N GLY A 230 13.61 -11.89 -26.55
CA GLY A 230 13.11 -10.53 -26.38
C GLY A 230 12.45 -10.38 -25.01
N ARG A 231 12.89 -9.40 -24.22
CA ARG A 231 12.23 -9.03 -22.95
C ARG A 231 11.14 -8.02 -23.26
N ASN A 232 9.90 -8.35 -22.92
CA ASN A 232 8.77 -7.46 -23.00
C ASN A 232 8.35 -7.07 -21.60
N ILE A 233 8.08 -5.79 -21.38
CA ILE A 233 7.56 -5.26 -20.11
C ILE A 233 6.19 -4.67 -20.43
N VAL A 234 5.18 -5.09 -19.67
CA VAL A 234 3.81 -4.62 -19.79
C VAL A 234 3.41 -3.92 -18.50
N GLY A 235 2.81 -2.72 -18.62
CA GLY A 235 2.44 -1.84 -17.52
C GLY A 235 3.50 -0.77 -17.21
N GLU A 236 3.04 0.40 -16.80
CA GLU A 236 3.90 1.54 -16.48
C GLU A 236 4.58 1.42 -15.10
N GLY A 237 4.16 0.45 -14.30
CA GLY A 237 4.73 0.20 -12.97
C GLY A 237 6.23 -0.06 -12.97
N PHE A 238 6.79 -0.64 -14.02
CA PHE A 238 8.24 -0.80 -14.16
C PHE A 238 8.96 0.55 -14.21
N ARG A 239 8.44 1.50 -15.01
CA ARG A 239 9.02 2.84 -15.13
C ARG A 239 8.86 3.64 -13.85
N ALA A 240 7.71 3.53 -13.19
CA ALA A 240 7.47 4.17 -11.90
C ALA A 240 8.52 3.74 -10.86
N ARG A 241 8.88 2.45 -10.83
CA ARG A 241 9.91 1.91 -9.93
C ARG A 241 11.35 2.34 -10.25
N GLN A 242 11.56 3.02 -11.38
CA GLN A 242 12.87 3.62 -11.73
C GLN A 242 12.98 5.10 -11.32
N SER A 243 11.95 5.69 -10.70
CA SER A 243 11.92 7.12 -10.33
C SER A 243 12.76 7.43 -9.10
N PHE A 244 14.05 7.10 -9.16
CA PHE A 244 15.00 7.35 -8.08
C PHE A 244 16.28 8.00 -8.60
N ARG A 245 16.84 8.90 -7.78
CA ARG A 245 18.17 9.47 -7.97
C ARG A 245 18.99 9.21 -6.71
N GLU A 246 20.08 8.45 -6.84
CA GLU A 246 20.95 8.07 -5.71
C GLU A 246 20.17 7.48 -4.50
N ASP A 247 19.16 6.63 -4.78
CA ASP A 247 18.27 6.00 -3.81
C ASP A 247 17.29 6.96 -3.09
N VAL A 248 17.22 8.22 -3.50
CA VAL A 248 16.16 9.17 -3.13
C VAL A 248 15.07 9.15 -4.18
N LEU A 249 13.82 9.15 -3.77
CA LEU A 249 12.66 9.24 -4.68
C LEU A 249 12.69 10.58 -5.44
N ASP A 250 12.62 10.51 -6.76
CA ASP A 250 12.56 11.66 -7.65
C ASP A 250 11.13 11.86 -8.16
N PHE A 251 10.38 12.73 -7.50
CA PHE A 251 8.98 13.01 -7.86
C PHE A 251 8.85 13.54 -9.29
N ALA A 252 9.81 14.33 -9.78
CA ALA A 252 9.75 14.86 -11.13
C ALA A 252 9.93 13.76 -12.20
N GLN A 253 10.70 12.70 -11.90
CA GLN A 253 10.76 11.52 -12.77
C GLN A 253 9.48 10.69 -12.68
N TYR A 254 8.93 10.52 -11.49
CA TYR A 254 7.67 9.82 -11.29
C TYR A 254 6.54 10.51 -12.06
N ASP A 255 6.39 11.82 -11.95
CA ASP A 255 5.32 12.57 -12.62
C ASP A 255 5.40 12.50 -14.16
N LYS A 256 6.58 12.26 -14.74
CA LYS A 256 6.78 12.12 -16.20
C LYS A 256 6.16 10.88 -16.80
N ILE A 257 5.83 9.88 -16.00
CA ILE A 257 5.21 8.63 -16.50
C ILE A 257 3.74 8.82 -16.85
N PHE A 258 3.05 9.77 -16.23
CA PHE A 258 1.59 9.92 -16.32
C PHE A 258 1.04 10.02 -17.74
N PRO A 259 1.64 10.81 -18.67
CA PRO A 259 1.15 10.86 -20.05
C PRO A 259 1.17 9.50 -20.76
N GLN A 260 2.18 8.67 -20.51
CA GLN A 260 2.23 7.32 -21.08
C GLN A 260 1.29 6.37 -20.33
N ALA A 261 1.20 6.48 -19.02
CA ALA A 261 0.25 5.71 -18.22
C ALA A 261 -1.19 5.91 -18.71
N CYS A 262 -1.57 7.12 -19.16
CA CYS A 262 -2.88 7.39 -19.75
C CYS A 262 -3.19 6.55 -21.02
N VAL A 263 -2.19 5.93 -21.64
CA VAL A 263 -2.37 5.06 -22.80
C VAL A 263 -2.49 3.60 -22.41
N ASP A 264 -1.75 3.19 -21.36
CA ASP A 264 -1.52 1.79 -21.04
C ASP A 264 -2.29 1.31 -19.79
N GLU A 265 -2.66 2.23 -18.89
CA GLU A 265 -3.26 1.88 -17.61
C GLU A 265 -4.78 2.05 -17.56
N SER A 266 -5.41 1.37 -16.61
CA SER A 266 -6.86 1.46 -16.38
C SER A 266 -7.30 2.83 -15.81
N GLU A 267 -8.57 3.21 -16.04
CA GLU A 267 -9.15 4.43 -15.44
C GLU A 267 -9.02 4.44 -13.91
N THR A 268 -9.18 3.28 -13.27
CA THR A 268 -9.05 3.17 -11.81
C THR A 268 -7.63 3.44 -11.34
N THR A 269 -6.63 2.85 -12.00
CA THR A 269 -5.20 3.06 -11.71
C THR A 269 -4.82 4.53 -11.89
N LEU A 270 -5.23 5.12 -13.01
CA LEU A 270 -4.95 6.53 -13.33
C LEU A 270 -5.66 7.50 -12.36
N GLY A 271 -6.90 7.19 -12.00
CA GLY A 271 -7.65 7.98 -11.02
C GLY A 271 -7.00 7.97 -9.64
N ARG A 272 -6.55 6.79 -9.16
CA ARG A 272 -5.78 6.67 -7.90
C ARG A 272 -4.49 7.47 -7.98
N LEU A 273 -3.71 7.27 -9.02
CA LEU A 273 -2.43 7.96 -9.22
C LEU A 273 -2.61 9.49 -9.24
N ALA A 274 -3.55 9.99 -10.04
CA ALA A 274 -3.80 11.42 -10.15
C ALA A 274 -4.31 12.02 -8.83
N LEU A 275 -5.25 11.35 -8.16
CA LEU A 275 -5.82 11.81 -6.91
C LEU A 275 -4.77 11.89 -5.79
N ASP A 276 -3.97 10.83 -5.61
CA ASP A 276 -2.93 10.80 -4.60
C ASP A 276 -1.87 11.90 -4.84
N ARG A 277 -1.44 12.09 -6.11
CA ARG A 277 -0.46 13.14 -6.44
C ARG A 277 -1.00 14.55 -6.23
N VAL A 278 -2.29 14.78 -6.43
CA VAL A 278 -2.88 16.12 -6.19
C VAL A 278 -3.16 16.36 -4.71
N ARG A 279 -3.61 15.34 -3.97
CA ARG A 279 -3.85 15.48 -2.52
C ARG A 279 -2.56 15.59 -1.72
N TYR A 280 -1.55 14.78 -2.06
CA TYR A 280 -0.24 14.75 -1.42
C TYR A 280 0.82 15.33 -2.36
N ALA A 281 0.76 16.63 -2.57
CA ALA A 281 1.47 17.35 -3.64
C ALA A 281 2.97 17.60 -3.36
N ALA A 282 3.67 16.61 -2.75
CA ALA A 282 5.10 16.70 -2.50
C ALA A 282 5.86 16.97 -3.79
N GLU A 283 6.63 18.07 -3.84
CA GLU A 283 7.43 18.52 -4.99
C GLU A 283 6.68 18.55 -6.33
N LEU A 284 5.35 18.64 -6.31
CA LEU A 284 4.52 18.64 -7.51
C LEU A 284 4.56 20.00 -8.20
N SER A 285 5.21 20.08 -9.37
CA SER A 285 5.25 21.28 -10.19
C SER A 285 3.94 21.52 -10.94
N GLU A 286 3.73 22.74 -11.44
CA GLU A 286 2.46 23.16 -12.06
C GLU A 286 2.09 22.36 -13.31
N ALA A 287 3.06 21.99 -14.16
CA ALA A 287 2.77 21.31 -15.41
C ALA A 287 2.18 19.89 -15.19
N PRO A 288 2.80 18.98 -14.42
CA PRO A 288 2.17 17.69 -14.10
C PRO A 288 0.93 17.83 -13.22
N ARG A 289 0.87 18.82 -12.31
CA ARG A 289 -0.37 19.12 -11.57
C ARG A 289 -1.54 19.36 -12.51
N GLY A 290 -1.36 20.20 -13.52
CA GLY A 290 -2.40 20.47 -14.52
C GLY A 290 -2.89 19.21 -15.22
N LEU A 291 -1.99 18.31 -15.60
CA LEU A 291 -2.35 17.02 -16.25
C LEU A 291 -3.20 16.14 -15.31
N TYR A 292 -2.83 16.01 -14.04
CA TYR A 292 -3.58 15.24 -13.05
C TYR A 292 -4.98 15.83 -12.81
N GLU A 293 -5.06 17.15 -12.64
CA GLU A 293 -6.32 17.85 -12.41
C GLU A 293 -7.27 17.79 -13.63
N GLU A 294 -6.72 17.93 -14.84
CA GLU A 294 -7.50 17.76 -16.08
C GLU A 294 -8.03 16.33 -16.20
N TYR A 295 -7.20 15.35 -15.89
CA TYR A 295 -7.62 13.95 -15.91
C TYR A 295 -8.77 13.69 -14.93
N LEU A 296 -8.65 14.13 -13.67
CA LEU A 296 -9.69 13.95 -12.64
C LEU A 296 -11.01 14.62 -13.03
N LYS A 297 -10.95 15.84 -13.63
CA LYS A 297 -12.14 16.54 -14.14
C LYS A 297 -12.80 15.80 -15.31
N ALA A 298 -12.00 15.22 -16.20
CA ALA A 298 -12.51 14.48 -17.35
C ALA A 298 -13.09 13.11 -16.97
N HIS A 299 -12.65 12.53 -15.85
CA HIS A 299 -13.03 11.20 -15.37
C HIS A 299 -13.71 11.26 -14.00
N SER A 300 -14.64 12.21 -13.81
CA SER A 300 -15.39 12.39 -12.55
C SER A 300 -16.12 11.13 -12.10
N GLY A 301 -16.47 10.24 -13.02
CA GLY A 301 -17.07 8.94 -12.71
C GLY A 301 -16.23 8.07 -11.76
N TYR A 302 -14.89 8.15 -11.84
CA TYR A 302 -14.00 7.50 -10.88
C TYR A 302 -14.17 8.12 -9.47
N LEU A 303 -14.17 9.46 -9.37
CA LEU A 303 -14.33 10.17 -8.10
C LEU A 303 -15.68 9.88 -7.46
N ILE A 304 -16.76 9.83 -8.25
CA ILE A 304 -18.10 9.48 -7.78
C ILE A 304 -18.09 8.09 -7.13
N ARG A 305 -17.55 7.09 -7.82
CA ARG A 305 -17.43 5.72 -7.26
C ARG A 305 -16.60 5.73 -5.98
N ARG A 306 -15.43 6.32 -6.01
CA ARG A 306 -14.50 6.36 -4.89
C ARG A 306 -15.11 6.98 -3.63
N ILE A 307 -15.79 8.13 -3.77
CA ILE A 307 -16.48 8.82 -2.67
C ILE A 307 -17.58 7.96 -2.08
N THR A 308 -18.38 7.33 -2.94
CA THR A 308 -19.56 6.58 -2.48
C THR A 308 -19.24 5.20 -1.95
N ASP A 309 -18.28 4.51 -2.55
CA ASP A 309 -17.87 3.16 -2.15
C ASP A 309 -17.10 3.20 -0.81
N ASP A 310 -16.26 4.21 -0.62
CA ASP A 310 -15.51 4.39 0.63
C ASP A 310 -16.22 5.25 1.67
N ARG A 311 -17.39 5.82 1.30
CA ARG A 311 -18.16 6.75 2.14
C ARG A 311 -17.32 7.95 2.62
N ASP A 312 -16.44 8.46 1.75
CA ASP A 312 -15.45 9.50 2.06
C ASP A 312 -16.02 10.91 1.78
N LEU A 313 -16.61 11.53 2.80
CA LEU A 313 -17.13 12.90 2.72
C LEU A 313 -16.02 13.96 2.67
N GLU A 314 -14.86 13.69 3.26
CA GLU A 314 -13.71 14.59 3.20
C GLU A 314 -13.19 14.69 1.76
N LEU A 315 -13.08 13.56 1.08
CA LEU A 315 -12.76 13.53 -0.35
C LEU A 315 -13.79 14.28 -1.18
N ALA A 316 -15.10 14.10 -0.88
CA ALA A 316 -16.15 14.78 -1.59
C ALA A 316 -16.01 16.32 -1.47
N GLU A 317 -15.76 16.81 -0.27
CA GLU A 317 -15.55 18.25 -0.02
C GLU A 317 -14.29 18.77 -0.72
N ASP A 318 -13.16 18.05 -0.63
CA ASP A 318 -11.92 18.40 -1.33
C ASP A 318 -12.15 18.49 -2.85
N CYS A 319 -12.82 17.50 -3.44
CA CYS A 319 -13.16 17.48 -4.86
C CYS A 319 -14.09 18.64 -5.28
N CYS A 320 -15.07 19.01 -4.45
CA CYS A 320 -15.92 20.18 -4.69
C CYS A 320 -15.10 21.48 -4.64
N SER A 321 -14.27 21.65 -3.61
CA SER A 321 -13.44 22.86 -3.41
C SER A 321 -12.47 23.10 -4.57
N ARG A 322 -11.87 22.01 -5.10
CA ARG A 322 -10.93 22.02 -6.24
C ARG A 322 -11.63 22.04 -7.60
N LYS A 323 -12.96 21.96 -7.62
CA LYS A 323 -13.78 21.88 -8.84
C LYS A 323 -13.43 20.68 -9.74
N PHE A 324 -13.15 19.53 -9.13
CA PHE A 324 -13.02 18.26 -9.84
C PHE A 324 -14.36 17.63 -10.13
N LEU A 325 -15.40 17.98 -9.34
CA LEU A 325 -16.79 17.59 -9.55
C LEU A 325 -17.60 18.79 -10.00
N THR A 326 -18.58 18.54 -10.88
CA THR A 326 -19.63 19.48 -11.24
C THR A 326 -20.81 19.34 -10.28
N ARG A 327 -21.81 20.24 -10.39
CA ARG A 327 -23.04 20.11 -9.63
C ARG A 327 -23.77 18.80 -9.94
N GLU A 328 -23.76 18.40 -11.21
CA GLU A 328 -24.36 17.17 -11.70
C GLU A 328 -23.65 15.94 -11.12
N ASP A 329 -22.33 15.97 -11.03
CA ASP A 329 -21.50 14.90 -10.43
C ASP A 329 -21.84 14.73 -8.94
N VAL A 330 -21.95 15.83 -8.18
CA VAL A 330 -22.32 15.76 -6.75
C VAL A 330 -23.77 15.24 -6.59
N ALA A 331 -24.68 15.61 -7.48
CA ALA A 331 -26.03 15.05 -7.48
C ALA A 331 -26.00 13.54 -7.76
N ALA A 332 -25.15 13.08 -8.66
CA ALA A 332 -24.94 11.65 -8.94
C ALA A 332 -24.35 10.91 -7.73
N CYS A 333 -23.38 11.52 -7.01
CA CYS A 333 -22.89 10.98 -5.74
C CYS A 333 -24.03 10.81 -4.72
N ALA A 334 -24.87 11.84 -4.55
CA ALA A 334 -25.99 11.79 -3.59
C ALA A 334 -27.03 10.71 -3.95
N MET A 335 -27.32 10.54 -5.25
CA MET A 335 -28.22 9.46 -5.72
C MET A 335 -27.61 8.08 -5.41
N ARG A 336 -26.34 7.85 -5.77
CA ARG A 336 -25.64 6.60 -5.52
C ARG A 336 -25.53 6.29 -4.02
N ALA A 337 -25.27 7.30 -3.18
CA ALA A 337 -25.28 7.16 -1.72
C ALA A 337 -26.66 6.72 -1.19
N GLY A 338 -27.75 7.25 -1.76
CA GLY A 338 -29.11 6.82 -1.44
C GLY A 338 -29.39 5.38 -1.85
N GLU A 339 -28.94 4.95 -3.02
CA GLU A 339 -29.06 3.56 -3.50
C GLU A 339 -28.25 2.56 -2.65
N ALA A 340 -27.13 3.01 -2.06
CA ALA A 340 -26.26 2.23 -1.18
C ALA A 340 -26.66 2.30 0.32
N ASP A 341 -27.88 2.74 0.64
CA ASP A 341 -28.38 2.91 2.01
C ASP A 341 -27.48 3.79 2.90
N TRP A 342 -26.80 4.77 2.29
CA TRP A 342 -25.99 5.75 3.01
C TRP A 342 -26.70 7.10 3.09
N ALA A 343 -27.80 7.16 3.86
CA ALA A 343 -28.67 8.33 3.96
C ALA A 343 -27.95 9.58 4.50
N GLU A 344 -27.06 9.41 5.48
CA GLU A 344 -26.23 10.51 6.03
C GLU A 344 -25.33 11.10 4.96
N GLY A 345 -24.64 10.26 4.20
CA GLY A 345 -23.80 10.70 3.09
C GLY A 345 -24.59 11.43 2.00
N ALA A 346 -25.76 10.90 1.63
CA ALA A 346 -26.63 11.56 0.66
C ALA A 346 -27.04 12.98 1.12
N ALA A 347 -27.39 13.14 2.40
CA ALA A 347 -27.74 14.45 2.97
C ALA A 347 -26.54 15.42 2.99
N ALA A 348 -25.35 14.93 3.38
CA ALA A 348 -24.11 15.71 3.39
C ALA A 348 -23.71 16.15 1.97
N LEU A 349 -23.78 15.25 0.99
CA LEU A 349 -23.50 15.57 -0.42
C LEU A 349 -24.46 16.64 -0.99
N LEU A 350 -25.74 16.57 -0.65
CA LEU A 350 -26.69 17.62 -1.02
C LEU A 350 -26.36 18.96 -0.36
N HIS A 351 -25.84 18.95 0.87
CA HIS A 351 -25.37 20.16 1.54
C HIS A 351 -24.12 20.73 0.83
N LEU A 352 -23.13 19.91 0.49
CA LEU A 352 -21.96 20.33 -0.30
C LEU A 352 -22.39 20.93 -1.66
N MET A 353 -23.40 20.34 -2.32
CA MET A 353 -23.93 20.87 -3.56
C MET A 353 -24.50 22.28 -3.37
N GLN A 354 -25.21 22.56 -2.27
CA GLN A 354 -25.70 23.89 -1.96
C GLN A 354 -24.54 24.85 -1.63
N GLN A 355 -23.56 24.40 -0.87
CA GLN A 355 -22.43 25.23 -0.43
C GLN A 355 -21.53 25.65 -1.60
N TYR A 356 -21.16 24.75 -2.49
CA TYR A 356 -20.18 25.01 -3.55
C TYR A 356 -20.79 25.41 -4.91
N PHE A 357 -22.07 25.08 -5.15
CA PHE A 357 -22.74 25.27 -6.44
C PHE A 357 -24.09 26.02 -6.33
N ALA A 358 -24.29 26.78 -5.25
CA ALA A 358 -25.49 27.63 -5.14
C ALA A 358 -25.54 28.61 -6.30
N GLU A 359 -26.67 28.68 -6.98
CA GLU A 359 -26.92 29.77 -7.93
C GLU A 359 -27.03 31.08 -7.14
N LYS A 360 -26.33 32.12 -7.59
CA LYS A 360 -26.53 33.48 -7.04
C LYS A 360 -28.00 33.80 -7.16
N THR A 361 -28.62 34.19 -6.05
CA THR A 361 -30.03 34.64 -6.06
C THR A 361 -30.18 35.86 -6.99
N PRO A 362 -31.35 36.09 -7.58
CA PRO A 362 -31.57 37.25 -8.46
C PRO A 362 -31.18 38.59 -7.82
N ASP A 363 -31.31 38.72 -6.47
CA ASP A 363 -30.92 39.92 -5.72
C ASP A 363 -29.40 40.10 -5.66
N GLU A 364 -28.60 39.02 -5.60
CA GLU A 364 -27.12 39.10 -5.64
C GLU A 364 -26.58 39.37 -7.05
N ARG A 365 -27.35 39.06 -8.11
CA ARG A 365 -27.01 39.37 -9.51
C ARG A 365 -27.15 40.87 -9.84
N TYR A 366 -27.90 41.61 -9.03
CA TYR A 366 -28.21 43.02 -9.25
C TYR A 366 -27.73 43.92 -8.12
N SER A 367 -26.80 43.51 -7.26
CA SER A 367 -26.17 44.40 -6.29
C SER A 367 -25.27 45.40 -7.06
N PHE A 368 -25.65 46.69 -7.01
CA PHE A 368 -24.98 47.81 -7.68
C PHE A 368 -23.78 48.36 -6.89
N ASP A 369 -23.12 47.57 -6.08
CA ASP A 369 -22.01 48.04 -5.24
C ASP A 369 -20.65 48.06 -5.96
N ASP A 370 -20.60 47.83 -7.29
CA ASP A 370 -19.40 47.90 -8.12
C ASP A 370 -19.43 49.05 -9.13
N PHE A 371 -19.94 50.26 -8.73
CA PHE A 371 -19.76 51.48 -9.49
C PHE A 371 -19.06 52.56 -8.67
#